data_546d6cf9ce3a4d462406f2a5919a5181
#
_entry.id   546d6cf9ce3a4d462406f2a5919a5181
#
_cell.length_a   1.000
_cell.length_b   1.000
_cell.length_c   1.000
_cell.angle_alpha   90.00
_cell.angle_beta   90.00
_cell.angle_gamma   90.00
#
_symmetry.space_group_name_H-M   'P 1'
#
loop_
_entity.id
_entity.type
_entity.pdbx_description
1 polymer ?
#
loop_
_entity_poly.entity_id
_entity_poly.type
_entity_poly.pdbx_seq_one_letter_code
_entity_poly.pdbx_strand_id
1 'polypeptide(L)'
;MFGQLIVSGLAVGACYALLAIAMVILYKSSEVLNFAQGEMAMVSTFVAFTLLDAYHVPFPWAAGLTFLFAILLGTFFEIVFLRQAKDPTVIGLIIITLGFEMVLMGFAGWKWGPDQRSFPFPISNIEAYNFYGLIISKINFWTILITLALMFILFLFFRYTKLGIAMRATQQNQLAARVMGIRTKWILSFTWAISSIVGAVAGMLIAALGILDPPMMMDPLLKGFASGVLGGMTSLPGTAVGGAMLGIIENLFGGYISLSFKSVVAFAIIVLMLCIKPSGLLAKHYVKKV
;
A
#
# COMPACT_ATOMS: atom_id res chain seq x y z
N MET A 1 29.07 -3.24 1.20
CA MET A 1 28.21 -2.95 0.05
C MET A 1 27.00 -3.90 -0.05
N PHE A 2 27.20 -5.23 -0.13
CA PHE A 2 26.09 -6.20 -0.24
C PHE A 2 25.04 -6.08 0.88
N GLY A 3 25.45 -6.09 2.15
CA GLY A 3 24.52 -5.95 3.28
C GLY A 3 23.76 -4.63 3.31
N GLN A 4 24.39 -3.53 2.88
CA GLN A 4 23.72 -2.22 2.77
C GLN A 4 22.62 -2.23 1.70
N LEU A 5 22.86 -2.89 0.55
CA LEU A 5 21.87 -3.03 -0.52
C LEU A 5 20.68 -3.88 -0.07
N ILE A 6 20.92 -4.93 0.72
CA ILE A 6 19.84 -5.75 1.29
C ILE A 6 18.98 -4.92 2.25
N VAL A 7 19.58 -4.21 3.20
CA VAL A 7 18.82 -3.41 4.18
C VAL A 7 18.06 -2.28 3.51
N SER A 8 18.68 -1.57 2.60
CA SER A 8 18.01 -0.53 1.82
C SER A 8 16.90 -1.10 0.93
N GLY A 9 17.16 -2.25 0.29
CA GLY A 9 16.15 -2.97 -0.48
C GLY A 9 14.98 -3.45 0.37
N LEU A 10 15.24 -3.90 1.60
CA LEU A 10 14.22 -4.30 2.55
C LEU A 10 13.35 -3.11 2.99
N ALA A 11 13.94 -1.92 3.20
CA ALA A 11 13.19 -0.72 3.55
C ALA A 11 12.23 -0.28 2.44
N VAL A 12 12.72 -0.24 1.20
CA VAL A 12 11.88 0.07 0.02
C VAL A 12 10.84 -1.04 -0.19
N GLY A 13 11.24 -2.31 -0.10
CA GLY A 13 10.35 -3.46 -0.18
C GLY A 13 9.27 -3.49 0.90
N ALA A 14 9.56 -2.95 2.08
CA ALA A 14 8.58 -2.77 3.15
C ALA A 14 7.47 -1.78 2.74
N CYS A 15 7.81 -0.68 2.06
CA CYS A 15 6.83 0.25 1.51
C CYS A 15 5.96 -0.41 0.42
N TYR A 16 6.57 -1.20 -0.48
CA TYR A 16 5.82 -1.95 -1.49
C TYR A 16 4.89 -2.98 -0.85
N ALA A 17 5.34 -3.64 0.22
CA ALA A 17 4.52 -4.56 0.99
C ALA A 17 3.31 -3.88 1.62
N LEU A 18 3.45 -2.67 2.18
CA LEU A 18 2.32 -1.91 2.73
C LEU A 18 1.29 -1.55 1.66
N LEU A 19 1.74 -1.04 0.50
CA LEU A 19 0.84 -0.75 -0.62
C LEU A 19 0.13 -2.02 -1.10
N ALA A 20 0.87 -3.10 -1.27
CA ALA A 20 0.33 -4.39 -1.66
C ALA A 20 -0.70 -4.92 -0.65
N ILE A 21 -0.42 -4.80 0.66
CA ILE A 21 -1.36 -5.19 1.73
C ILE A 21 -2.63 -4.34 1.66
N ALA A 22 -2.51 -3.02 1.46
CA ALA A 22 -3.66 -2.14 1.28
C ALA A 22 -4.54 -2.60 0.10
N MET A 23 -3.94 -2.89 -1.05
CA MET A 23 -4.63 -3.41 -2.23
C MET A 23 -5.26 -4.79 -1.98
N VAL A 24 -4.53 -5.70 -1.34
CA VAL A 24 -4.99 -7.07 -1.06
C VAL A 24 -6.16 -7.09 -0.07
N ILE A 25 -6.16 -6.21 0.93
CA ILE A 25 -7.29 -6.05 1.87
C ILE A 25 -8.57 -5.70 1.09
N LEU A 26 -8.49 -4.78 0.13
CA LEU A 26 -9.63 -4.41 -0.71
C LEU A 26 -10.02 -5.53 -1.67
N TYR A 27 -9.04 -6.09 -2.39
CA TYR A 27 -9.28 -7.17 -3.35
C TYR A 27 -10.00 -8.37 -2.74
N LYS A 28 -9.59 -8.77 -1.54
CA LYS A 28 -10.24 -9.88 -0.81
C LYS A 28 -11.68 -9.59 -0.45
N SER A 29 -12.05 -8.34 -0.21
CA SER A 29 -13.40 -7.95 0.24
C SER A 29 -14.36 -7.63 -0.89
N SER A 30 -13.86 -7.05 -1.97
CA SER A 30 -14.68 -6.54 -3.09
C SER A 30 -14.38 -7.24 -4.42
N GLU A 31 -13.35 -8.09 -4.48
CA GLU A 31 -12.81 -8.68 -5.71
C GLU A 31 -12.37 -7.62 -6.75
N VAL A 32 -12.23 -6.37 -6.32
CA VAL A 32 -11.84 -5.22 -7.16
C VAL A 32 -10.43 -4.78 -6.81
N LEU A 33 -9.61 -4.57 -7.84
CA LEU A 33 -8.32 -3.91 -7.71
C LEU A 33 -8.54 -2.39 -7.66
N ASN A 34 -8.04 -1.75 -6.61
CA ASN A 34 -8.09 -0.30 -6.49
C ASN A 34 -6.82 0.32 -7.09
N PHE A 35 -6.90 0.80 -8.32
CA PHE A 35 -5.79 1.50 -8.95
C PHE A 35 -5.58 2.92 -8.39
N ALA A 36 -6.61 3.56 -7.84
CA ALA A 36 -6.48 4.83 -7.15
C ALA A 36 -5.77 4.74 -5.78
N GLN A 37 -5.34 3.54 -5.35
CA GLN A 37 -4.70 3.35 -4.04
C GLN A 37 -3.44 4.19 -3.85
N GLY A 38 -2.65 4.36 -4.91
CA GLY A 38 -1.44 5.18 -4.92
C GLY A 38 -1.77 6.66 -4.72
N GLU A 39 -2.69 7.18 -5.51
CA GLU A 39 -3.06 8.61 -5.48
C GLU A 39 -3.83 8.97 -4.21
N MET A 40 -4.60 8.05 -3.65
CA MET A 40 -5.19 8.23 -2.31
C MET A 40 -4.10 8.33 -1.23
N ALA A 41 -3.05 7.52 -1.32
CA ALA A 41 -1.88 7.60 -0.44
C ALA A 41 -1.10 8.90 -0.66
N MET A 42 -0.88 9.30 -1.92
CA MET A 42 -0.22 10.54 -2.30
C MET A 42 -0.97 11.76 -1.76
N VAL A 43 -2.27 11.89 -2.02
CA VAL A 43 -3.06 13.03 -1.52
C VAL A 43 -3.07 13.06 0.01
N SER A 44 -3.18 11.91 0.68
CA SER A 44 -3.06 11.82 2.15
C SER A 44 -1.69 12.31 2.63
N THR A 45 -0.62 12.00 1.91
CA THR A 45 0.75 12.47 2.22
C THR A 45 0.89 13.98 2.02
N PHE A 46 0.29 14.55 0.97
CA PHE A 46 0.24 16.00 0.78
C PHE A 46 -0.56 16.72 1.88
N VAL A 47 -1.62 16.11 2.40
CA VAL A 47 -2.33 16.64 3.57
C VAL A 47 -1.42 16.63 4.79
N ALA A 48 -0.69 15.54 5.05
CA ALA A 48 0.31 15.48 6.11
C ALA A 48 1.38 16.56 5.95
N PHE A 49 1.91 16.71 4.74
CA PHE A 49 2.89 17.75 4.40
C PHE A 49 2.35 19.14 4.72
N THR A 50 1.12 19.45 4.29
CA THR A 50 0.50 20.76 4.55
C THR A 50 0.34 21.04 6.04
N LEU A 51 -0.05 20.04 6.84
CA LEU A 51 -0.18 20.15 8.29
C LEU A 51 1.17 20.42 8.97
N LEU A 52 2.22 19.77 8.50
CA LEU A 52 3.57 19.89 9.05
C LEU A 52 4.26 21.18 8.63
N ASP A 53 4.21 21.52 7.34
CA ASP A 53 4.97 22.63 6.74
C ASP A 53 4.24 23.99 6.88
N ALA A 54 2.95 24.03 6.49
CA ALA A 54 2.19 25.29 6.51
C ALA A 54 1.60 25.62 7.88
N TYR A 55 1.11 24.61 8.61
CA TYR A 55 0.45 24.80 9.91
C TYR A 55 1.35 24.49 11.11
N HIS A 56 2.57 23.98 10.89
CA HIS A 56 3.55 23.64 11.93
C HIS A 56 2.97 22.72 13.04
N VAL A 57 2.02 21.84 12.66
CA VAL A 57 1.41 20.89 13.59
C VAL A 57 2.44 19.82 13.97
N PRO A 58 2.59 19.45 15.26
CA PRO A 58 3.49 18.37 15.64
C PRO A 58 3.16 17.04 14.94
N PHE A 59 4.18 16.29 14.52
CA PHE A 59 4.04 15.10 13.69
C PHE A 59 2.98 14.09 14.17
N PRO A 60 2.85 13.74 15.48
CA PRO A 60 1.83 12.79 15.92
C PRO A 60 0.40 13.26 15.62
N TRP A 61 0.13 14.56 15.79
CA TRP A 61 -1.18 15.14 15.50
C TRP A 61 -1.42 15.25 13.99
N ALA A 62 -0.41 15.64 13.23
CA ALA A 62 -0.48 15.68 11.77
C ALA A 62 -0.76 14.28 11.20
N ALA A 63 -0.09 13.25 11.69
CA ALA A 63 -0.34 11.86 11.31
C ALA A 63 -1.78 11.42 11.67
N GLY A 64 -2.26 11.71 12.88
CA GLY A 64 -3.63 11.41 13.32
C GLY A 64 -4.69 12.06 12.43
N LEU A 65 -4.54 13.35 12.11
CA LEU A 65 -5.44 14.07 11.21
C LEU A 65 -5.37 13.53 9.77
N THR A 66 -4.18 13.14 9.32
CA THR A 66 -3.99 12.51 8.00
C THR A 66 -4.69 11.15 7.93
N PHE A 67 -4.62 10.34 8.99
CA PHE A 67 -5.35 9.07 9.03
C PHE A 67 -6.86 9.28 9.03
N LEU A 68 -7.36 10.29 9.74
CA LEU A 68 -8.78 10.67 9.69
C LEU A 68 -9.18 11.08 8.27
N PHE A 69 -8.37 11.91 7.61
CA PHE A 69 -8.58 12.29 6.22
C PHE A 69 -8.58 11.07 5.28
N ALA A 70 -7.62 10.15 5.43
CA ALA A 70 -7.54 8.93 4.63
C ALA A 70 -8.79 8.04 4.82
N ILE A 71 -9.30 7.90 6.05
CA ILE A 71 -10.57 7.21 6.34
C ILE A 71 -11.72 7.86 5.57
N LEU A 72 -11.83 9.19 5.68
CA LEU A 72 -12.90 9.93 5.00
C LEU A 72 -12.80 9.81 3.49
N LEU A 73 -11.60 9.91 2.92
CA LEU A 73 -11.37 9.78 1.48
C LEU A 73 -11.76 8.39 0.98
N GLY A 74 -11.31 7.32 1.66
CA GLY A 74 -11.61 5.95 1.27
C GLY A 74 -13.10 5.60 1.41
N THR A 75 -13.71 5.98 2.53
CA THR A 75 -15.16 5.75 2.75
C THR A 75 -16.02 6.60 1.81
N PHE A 76 -15.62 7.84 1.54
CA PHE A 76 -16.28 8.69 0.56
C PHE A 76 -16.28 8.05 -0.83
N PHE A 77 -15.11 7.59 -1.30
CA PHE A 77 -15.01 6.94 -2.60
C PHE A 77 -15.89 5.68 -2.70
N GLU A 78 -15.87 4.82 -1.67
CA GLU A 78 -16.71 3.62 -1.64
C GLU A 78 -18.20 3.98 -1.68
N ILE A 79 -18.65 4.92 -0.85
CA ILE A 79 -20.08 5.25 -0.72
C ILE A 79 -20.61 5.97 -1.94
N VAL A 80 -19.83 6.92 -2.49
CA VAL A 80 -20.31 7.80 -3.57
C VAL A 80 -20.17 7.15 -4.93
N PHE A 81 -19.06 6.46 -5.20
CA PHE A 81 -18.79 5.93 -6.54
C PHE A 81 -19.07 4.42 -6.63
N LEU A 82 -18.50 3.59 -5.76
CA LEU A 82 -18.60 2.15 -5.93
C LEU A 82 -19.96 1.61 -5.51
N ARG A 83 -20.52 2.11 -4.41
CA ARG A 83 -21.83 1.65 -3.91
C ARG A 83 -22.99 2.04 -4.81
N GLN A 84 -22.85 3.14 -5.57
CA GLN A 84 -23.90 3.64 -6.47
C GLN A 84 -23.80 3.04 -7.88
N ALA A 85 -22.74 2.33 -8.20
CA ALA A 85 -22.59 1.66 -9.50
C ALA A 85 -23.70 0.61 -9.65
N LYS A 86 -24.54 0.75 -10.68
CA LYS A 86 -25.61 -0.17 -11.00
C LYS A 86 -25.04 -1.36 -11.78
N ASP A 87 -25.26 -2.57 -11.27
CA ASP A 87 -24.80 -3.84 -11.87
C ASP A 87 -23.33 -3.80 -12.35
N PRO A 88 -22.39 -3.49 -11.46
CA PRO A 88 -21.02 -3.23 -11.85
C PRO A 88 -20.35 -4.54 -12.26
N THR A 89 -19.84 -4.56 -13.50
CA THR A 89 -18.86 -5.57 -13.89
C THR A 89 -17.53 -5.29 -13.20
N VAL A 90 -16.70 -6.32 -12.99
CA VAL A 90 -15.35 -6.14 -12.42
C VAL A 90 -14.55 -5.09 -13.20
N ILE A 91 -14.67 -5.09 -14.54
CA ILE A 91 -14.02 -4.11 -15.41
C ILE A 91 -14.58 -2.70 -15.16
N GLY A 92 -15.89 -2.54 -15.02
CA GLY A 92 -16.50 -1.25 -14.71
C GLY A 92 -16.01 -0.65 -13.39
N LEU A 93 -15.86 -1.48 -12.36
CA LEU A 93 -15.29 -1.03 -11.07
C LEU A 93 -13.82 -0.63 -11.20
N ILE A 94 -13.03 -1.34 -11.99
CA ILE A 94 -11.63 -0.97 -12.29
C ILE A 94 -11.58 0.39 -12.98
N ILE A 95 -12.43 0.63 -14.00
CA ILE A 95 -12.48 1.91 -14.71
C ILE A 95 -12.85 3.06 -13.78
N ILE A 96 -13.78 2.84 -12.83
CA ILE A 96 -14.12 3.85 -11.80
C ILE A 96 -12.89 4.21 -10.96
N THR A 97 -12.09 3.21 -10.53
CA THR A 97 -10.87 3.49 -9.76
C THR A 97 -9.80 4.21 -10.57
N LEU A 98 -9.63 3.88 -11.85
CA LEU A 98 -8.71 4.59 -12.76
C LEU A 98 -9.18 6.04 -13.00
N GLY A 99 -10.47 6.26 -13.19
CA GLY A 99 -11.00 7.62 -13.29
C GLY A 99 -10.77 8.46 -12.04
N PHE A 100 -10.93 7.84 -10.85
CA PHE A 100 -10.67 8.50 -9.58
C PHE A 100 -9.18 8.79 -9.36
N GLU A 101 -8.29 7.89 -9.77
CA GLU A 101 -6.84 8.11 -9.83
C GLU A 101 -6.51 9.40 -10.58
N MET A 102 -7.02 9.54 -11.80
CA MET A 102 -6.78 10.74 -12.64
C MET A 102 -7.32 12.02 -11.98
N VAL A 103 -8.49 11.96 -11.32
CA VAL A 103 -9.05 13.10 -10.59
C VAL A 103 -8.16 13.50 -9.42
N LEU A 104 -7.67 12.54 -8.62
CA LEU A 104 -6.80 12.82 -7.48
C LEU A 104 -5.44 13.39 -7.94
N MET A 105 -4.88 12.85 -9.01
CA MET A 105 -3.63 13.34 -9.58
C MET A 105 -3.77 14.77 -10.11
N GLY A 106 -4.86 15.05 -10.85
CA GLY A 106 -5.17 16.40 -11.31
C GLY A 106 -5.42 17.37 -10.17
N PHE A 107 -6.14 16.94 -9.13
CA PHE A 107 -6.36 17.73 -7.92
C PHE A 107 -5.06 18.05 -7.19
N ALA A 108 -4.16 17.08 -7.03
CA ALA A 108 -2.87 17.29 -6.40
C ALA A 108 -2.01 18.30 -7.17
N GLY A 109 -1.93 18.16 -8.49
CA GLY A 109 -1.21 19.10 -9.36
C GLY A 109 -1.79 20.52 -9.31
N TRP A 110 -3.12 20.66 -9.25
CA TRP A 110 -3.79 21.96 -9.12
C TRP A 110 -3.55 22.60 -7.75
N LYS A 111 -3.65 21.82 -6.65
CA LYS A 111 -3.60 22.37 -5.29
C LYS A 111 -2.19 22.64 -4.81
N TRP A 112 -1.25 21.74 -5.08
CA TRP A 112 0.12 21.81 -4.56
C TRP A 112 1.16 22.11 -5.65
N GLY A 113 0.79 22.04 -6.93
CA GLY A 113 1.71 22.24 -8.05
C GLY A 113 2.55 21.01 -8.36
N PRO A 114 3.34 21.07 -9.47
CA PRO A 114 4.18 19.95 -9.92
C PRO A 114 5.55 19.92 -9.22
N ASP A 115 5.84 20.88 -8.34
CA ASP A 115 7.18 21.04 -7.76
C ASP A 115 7.51 19.89 -6.82
N GLN A 116 8.78 19.47 -6.90
CA GLN A 116 9.33 18.47 -5.99
C GLN A 116 9.58 19.08 -4.61
N ARG A 117 9.15 18.41 -3.57
CA ARG A 117 9.25 18.84 -2.18
C ARG A 117 9.90 17.78 -1.31
N SER A 118 10.58 18.20 -0.25
CA SER A 118 11.07 17.31 0.78
C SER A 118 9.98 17.13 1.84
N PHE A 119 9.66 15.89 2.19
CA PHE A 119 8.69 15.60 3.24
C PHE A 119 9.35 15.76 4.62
N PRO A 120 8.82 16.64 5.52
CA PRO A 120 9.41 16.91 6.83
C PRO A 120 9.14 15.77 7.81
N PHE A 121 9.81 14.63 7.60
CA PHE A 121 9.69 13.48 8.48
C PHE A 121 10.54 13.68 9.74
N PRO A 122 10.08 13.30 10.95
CA PRO A 122 10.79 13.57 12.21
C PRO A 122 12.10 12.81 12.37
N ILE A 123 12.39 11.87 11.47
CA ILE A 123 13.60 11.05 11.50
C ILE A 123 14.52 11.50 10.36
N SER A 124 15.74 11.87 10.71
CA SER A 124 16.73 12.36 9.76
C SER A 124 17.19 11.29 8.77
N ASN A 125 17.24 11.65 7.48
CA ASN A 125 17.81 10.80 6.43
C ASN A 125 19.34 10.77 6.45
N ILE A 126 19.98 11.76 7.10
CA ILE A 126 21.45 11.96 7.12
C ILE A 126 22.10 11.11 8.19
N GLU A 127 21.40 10.88 9.30
CA GLU A 127 21.91 10.10 10.42
C GLU A 127 21.79 8.59 10.16
N ALA A 128 22.84 7.85 10.55
CA ALA A 128 22.90 6.41 10.37
C ALA A 128 23.34 5.69 11.65
N TYR A 129 22.82 4.50 11.84
CA TYR A 129 23.32 3.55 12.85
C TYR A 129 24.47 2.75 12.25
N ASN A 130 25.54 2.54 13.03
CA ASN A 130 26.65 1.69 12.64
C ASN A 130 26.59 0.39 13.44
N PHE A 131 26.20 -0.70 12.78
CA PHE A 131 26.17 -2.04 13.36
C PHE A 131 27.26 -2.90 12.71
N TYR A 132 28.35 -3.18 13.44
CA TYR A 132 29.43 -4.06 12.96
C TYR A 132 29.92 -3.76 11.53
N GLY A 133 30.06 -2.47 11.18
CA GLY A 133 30.50 -2.05 9.84
C GLY A 133 29.37 -1.92 8.78
N LEU A 134 28.12 -2.21 9.14
CA LEU A 134 26.95 -1.93 8.32
C LEU A 134 26.41 -0.54 8.70
N ILE A 135 26.43 0.38 7.75
CA ILE A 135 25.85 1.73 7.90
C ILE A 135 24.39 1.67 7.46
N ILE A 136 23.47 1.77 8.41
CA ILE A 136 22.02 1.73 8.17
C ILE A 136 21.46 3.11 8.44
N SER A 137 20.90 3.78 7.42
CA SER A 137 20.20 5.06 7.61
C SER A 137 19.07 4.90 8.63
N LYS A 138 18.92 5.86 9.53
CA LYS A 138 17.85 5.86 10.54
C LYS A 138 16.48 5.71 9.90
N ILE A 139 16.23 6.38 8.77
CA ILE A 139 14.95 6.28 8.06
C ILE A 139 14.67 4.86 7.58
N ASN A 140 15.65 4.15 7.02
CA ASN A 140 15.49 2.77 6.56
C ASN A 140 15.13 1.83 7.73
N PHE A 141 15.81 1.99 8.85
CA PHE A 141 15.54 1.19 10.06
C PHE A 141 14.11 1.41 10.57
N TRP A 142 13.71 2.68 10.71
CA TRP A 142 12.37 3.02 11.19
C TRP A 142 11.27 2.64 10.19
N THR A 143 11.52 2.75 8.89
CA THR A 143 10.57 2.29 7.85
C THR A 143 10.29 0.80 7.99
N ILE A 144 11.32 -0.02 8.18
CA ILE A 144 11.16 -1.47 8.39
C ILE A 144 10.39 -1.72 9.69
N LEU A 145 10.76 -1.04 10.77
CA LEU A 145 10.13 -1.22 12.08
C LEU A 145 8.64 -0.82 12.06
N ILE A 146 8.31 0.34 11.51
CA ILE A 146 6.93 0.84 11.38
C ILE A 146 6.11 -0.13 10.53
N THR A 147 6.67 -0.60 9.41
CA THR A 147 6.00 -1.57 8.54
C THR A 147 5.72 -2.88 9.27
N LEU A 148 6.70 -3.45 9.96
CA LEU A 148 6.53 -4.68 10.73
C LEU A 148 5.51 -4.50 11.86
N ALA A 149 5.56 -3.37 12.57
CA ALA A 149 4.60 -3.06 13.63
C ALA A 149 3.17 -2.96 13.05
N LEU A 150 2.99 -2.26 11.93
CA LEU A 150 1.69 -2.13 11.28
C LEU A 150 1.17 -3.48 10.76
N MET A 151 2.03 -4.30 10.14
CA MET A 151 1.67 -5.66 9.73
C MET A 151 1.25 -6.53 10.92
N PHE A 152 1.95 -6.43 12.04
CA PHE A 152 1.62 -7.16 13.26
C PHE A 152 0.27 -6.70 13.84
N ILE A 153 0.02 -5.38 13.88
CA ILE A 153 -1.26 -4.81 14.31
C ILE A 153 -2.39 -5.29 13.40
N LEU A 154 -2.20 -5.27 12.09
CA LEU A 154 -3.19 -5.77 11.12
C LEU A 154 -3.44 -7.28 11.31
N PHE A 155 -2.39 -8.07 11.53
CA PHE A 155 -2.51 -9.49 11.82
C PHE A 155 -3.37 -9.74 13.07
N LEU A 156 -3.09 -9.03 14.18
CA LEU A 156 -3.88 -9.11 15.41
C LEU A 156 -5.31 -8.66 15.17
N PHE A 157 -5.51 -7.56 14.46
CA PHE A 157 -6.82 -7.04 14.11
C PHE A 157 -7.66 -8.08 13.35
N PHE A 158 -7.12 -8.62 12.25
CA PHE A 158 -7.84 -9.61 11.43
C PHE A 158 -8.08 -10.94 12.18
N ARG A 159 -7.20 -11.31 13.10
CA ARG A 159 -7.29 -12.60 13.80
C ARG A 159 -8.23 -12.57 15.00
N TYR A 160 -8.20 -11.51 15.79
CA TYR A 160 -8.81 -11.47 17.12
C TYR A 160 -9.98 -10.50 17.26
N THR A 161 -10.16 -9.52 16.36
CA THR A 161 -11.29 -8.59 16.50
C THR A 161 -12.56 -9.11 15.83
N LYS A 162 -13.73 -8.74 16.40
CA LYS A 162 -15.04 -9.08 15.82
C LYS A 162 -15.18 -8.53 14.39
N LEU A 163 -14.67 -7.31 14.14
CA LEU A 163 -14.67 -6.72 12.80
C LEU A 163 -13.78 -7.48 11.83
N GLY A 164 -12.58 -7.85 12.23
CA GLY A 164 -11.67 -8.66 11.40
C GLY A 164 -12.24 -10.03 11.07
N ILE A 165 -12.96 -10.67 12.01
CA ILE A 165 -13.68 -11.94 11.76
C ILE A 165 -14.81 -11.71 10.76
N ALA A 166 -15.62 -10.65 10.93
CA ALA A 166 -16.71 -10.31 10.01
C ALA A 166 -16.17 -9.97 8.60
N MET A 167 -15.05 -9.27 8.49
CA MET A 167 -14.38 -9.02 7.21
C MET A 167 -13.97 -10.33 6.53
N ARG A 168 -13.35 -11.25 7.25
CA ARG A 168 -12.98 -12.58 6.70
C ARG A 168 -14.19 -13.41 6.28
N ALA A 169 -15.28 -13.37 7.04
CA ALA A 169 -16.52 -14.04 6.67
C ALA A 169 -17.12 -13.47 5.38
N THR A 170 -17.16 -12.13 5.26
CA THR A 170 -17.61 -11.44 4.05
C THR A 170 -16.73 -11.75 2.83
N GLN A 171 -15.40 -11.89 3.03
CA GLN A 171 -14.46 -12.27 1.99
C GLN A 171 -14.65 -13.70 1.48
N GLN A 172 -15.10 -14.62 2.32
CA GLN A 172 -15.34 -16.01 1.91
C GLN A 172 -16.64 -16.15 1.12
N ASN A 173 -17.71 -15.55 1.59
CA ASN A 173 -19.02 -15.56 0.91
C ASN A 173 -19.88 -14.40 1.42
N GLN A 174 -20.05 -13.37 0.60
CA GLN A 174 -20.87 -12.21 0.95
C GLN A 174 -22.35 -12.57 1.20
N LEU A 175 -22.89 -13.51 0.42
CA LEU A 175 -24.30 -13.91 0.56
C LEU A 175 -24.51 -14.64 1.90
N ALA A 176 -23.67 -15.63 2.20
CA ALA A 176 -23.74 -16.35 3.47
C ALA A 176 -23.52 -15.41 4.66
N ALA A 177 -22.60 -14.47 4.57
CA ALA A 177 -22.37 -13.46 5.62
C ALA A 177 -23.61 -12.60 5.89
N ARG A 178 -24.34 -12.20 4.82
CA ARG A 178 -25.62 -11.47 4.96
C ARG A 178 -26.70 -12.30 5.66
N VAL A 179 -26.83 -13.56 5.29
CA VAL A 179 -27.80 -14.49 5.92
C VAL A 179 -27.50 -14.66 7.41
N MET A 180 -26.21 -14.66 7.80
CA MET A 180 -25.76 -14.71 9.19
C MET A 180 -25.89 -13.35 9.93
N GLY A 181 -26.52 -12.33 9.32
CA GLY A 181 -26.77 -11.03 9.93
C GLY A 181 -25.61 -10.02 9.84
N ILE A 182 -24.54 -10.33 9.10
CA ILE A 182 -23.43 -9.40 8.92
C ILE A 182 -23.84 -8.31 7.92
N ARG A 183 -23.72 -7.04 8.33
CA ARG A 183 -23.99 -5.89 7.48
C ARG A 183 -22.84 -5.66 6.50
N THR A 184 -22.81 -6.41 5.40
CA THR A 184 -21.69 -6.41 4.42
C THR A 184 -21.34 -5.03 3.87
N LYS A 185 -22.33 -4.13 3.69
CA LYS A 185 -22.08 -2.74 3.26
C LYS A 185 -21.17 -1.98 4.24
N TRP A 186 -21.43 -2.12 5.56
CA TRP A 186 -20.57 -1.51 6.59
C TRP A 186 -19.17 -2.12 6.61
N ILE A 187 -19.09 -3.44 6.42
CA ILE A 187 -17.80 -4.13 6.37
C ILE A 187 -16.95 -3.63 5.18
N LEU A 188 -17.58 -3.40 4.03
CA LEU A 188 -16.88 -2.81 2.87
C LEU A 188 -16.34 -1.42 3.19
N SER A 189 -17.15 -0.51 3.76
CA SER A 189 -16.67 0.84 4.14
C SER A 189 -15.51 0.77 5.14
N PHE A 190 -15.56 -0.12 6.14
CA PHE A 190 -14.44 -0.35 7.06
C PHE A 190 -13.21 -0.88 6.35
N THR A 191 -13.38 -1.75 5.36
CA THR A 191 -12.26 -2.26 4.57
C THR A 191 -11.56 -1.14 3.80
N TRP A 192 -12.34 -0.25 3.18
CA TRP A 192 -11.82 0.93 2.49
C TRP A 192 -11.10 1.89 3.44
N ALA A 193 -11.68 2.14 4.62
CA ALA A 193 -11.07 2.96 5.66
C ALA A 193 -9.69 2.42 6.09
N ILE A 194 -9.60 1.12 6.41
CA ILE A 194 -8.35 0.48 6.84
C ILE A 194 -7.31 0.50 5.71
N SER A 195 -7.72 0.14 4.49
CA SER A 195 -6.84 0.17 3.33
C SER A 195 -6.26 1.57 3.09
N SER A 196 -7.10 2.62 3.21
CA SER A 196 -6.66 4.01 3.02
C SER A 196 -5.67 4.46 4.10
N ILE A 197 -5.84 4.02 5.38
CA ILE A 197 -4.86 4.28 6.44
C ILE A 197 -3.52 3.62 6.10
N VAL A 198 -3.54 2.34 5.72
CA VAL A 198 -2.31 1.61 5.36
C VAL A 198 -1.62 2.28 4.17
N GLY A 199 -2.40 2.69 3.16
CA GLY A 199 -1.90 3.48 2.03
C GLY A 199 -1.28 4.81 2.46
N ALA A 200 -1.93 5.57 3.36
CA ALA A 200 -1.40 6.84 3.86
C ALA A 200 -0.06 6.66 4.61
N VAL A 201 0.07 5.59 5.41
CA VAL A 201 1.35 5.25 6.05
C VAL A 201 2.42 4.95 5.00
N ALA A 202 2.09 4.12 4.00
CA ALA A 202 3.02 3.80 2.90
C ALA A 202 3.43 5.07 2.13
N GLY A 203 2.49 5.96 1.82
CA GLY A 203 2.77 7.22 1.14
C GLY A 203 3.72 8.14 1.92
N MET A 204 3.47 8.31 3.22
CA MET A 204 4.37 9.11 4.09
C MET A 204 5.77 8.51 4.18
N LEU A 205 5.91 7.18 4.25
CA LEU A 205 7.21 6.51 4.28
C LEU A 205 7.94 6.61 2.94
N ILE A 206 7.23 6.48 1.80
CA ILE A 206 7.80 6.65 0.46
C ILE A 206 8.27 8.09 0.25
N ALA A 207 7.47 9.08 0.64
CA ALA A 207 7.86 10.49 0.57
C ALA A 207 9.06 10.81 1.47
N ALA A 208 9.18 10.15 2.63
CA ALA A 208 10.31 10.30 3.54
C ALA A 208 11.60 9.67 3.00
N LEU A 209 11.50 8.57 2.24
CA LEU A 209 12.63 7.92 1.58
C LEU A 209 13.05 8.59 0.27
N GLY A 210 12.16 9.33 -0.37
CA GLY A 210 12.33 9.92 -1.67
C GLY A 210 11.93 11.39 -1.72
N ILE A 211 11.10 11.72 -2.68
CA ILE A 211 10.64 13.08 -2.97
C ILE A 211 9.11 13.06 -2.97
N LEU A 212 8.51 14.15 -2.46
CA LEU A 212 7.08 14.37 -2.51
C LEU A 212 6.74 15.19 -3.76
N ASP A 213 6.11 14.55 -4.72
CA ASP A 213 5.55 15.16 -5.93
C ASP A 213 4.26 14.43 -6.36
N PRO A 214 3.41 14.99 -7.22
CA PRO A 214 2.18 14.32 -7.63
C PRO A 214 2.39 12.91 -8.22
N PRO A 215 3.39 12.64 -9.10
CA PRO A 215 3.59 11.31 -9.67
C PRO A 215 4.32 10.32 -8.73
N MET A 216 4.65 10.68 -7.49
CA MET A 216 5.49 9.87 -6.59
C MET A 216 5.00 8.44 -6.36
N MET A 217 3.70 8.18 -6.53
CA MET A 217 3.12 6.86 -6.25
C MET A 217 2.93 5.97 -7.49
N MET A 218 3.16 6.47 -8.71
CA MET A 218 2.98 5.70 -9.94
C MET A 218 3.85 4.43 -9.98
N ASP A 219 5.17 4.59 -9.76
CA ASP A 219 6.11 3.47 -9.76
C ASP A 219 5.94 2.57 -8.51
N PRO A 220 5.84 3.09 -7.27
CA PRO A 220 5.56 2.28 -6.08
C PRO A 220 4.24 1.50 -6.13
N LEU A 221 3.18 2.05 -6.72
CA LEU A 221 1.90 1.34 -6.86
C LEU A 221 2.04 0.08 -7.72
N LEU A 222 2.69 0.20 -8.87
CA LEU A 222 2.96 -0.92 -9.77
C LEU A 222 3.82 -2.00 -9.09
N LYS A 223 4.83 -1.59 -8.31
CA LYS A 223 5.69 -2.50 -7.54
C LYS A 223 4.94 -3.10 -6.35
N GLY A 224 4.02 -2.35 -5.74
CA GLY A 224 3.09 -2.89 -4.75
C GLY A 224 2.19 -3.97 -5.34
N PHE A 225 1.64 -3.74 -6.53
CA PHE A 225 0.89 -4.76 -7.27
C PHE A 225 1.75 -5.98 -7.58
N ALA A 226 2.98 -5.77 -8.08
CA ALA A 226 3.95 -6.84 -8.30
C ALA A 226 4.21 -7.67 -7.03
N SER A 227 4.35 -7.00 -5.90
CA SER A 227 4.54 -7.63 -4.59
C SER A 227 3.34 -8.47 -4.18
N GLY A 228 2.13 -7.98 -4.46
CA GLY A 228 0.88 -8.71 -4.24
C GLY A 228 0.78 -9.97 -5.09
N VAL A 229 1.11 -9.87 -6.38
CA VAL A 229 1.13 -11.02 -7.31
C VAL A 229 2.19 -12.03 -6.90
N LEU A 230 3.42 -11.58 -6.61
CA LEU A 230 4.52 -12.43 -6.18
C LEU A 230 4.17 -13.18 -4.89
N GLY A 231 3.66 -12.49 -3.90
CA GLY A 231 3.29 -13.08 -2.61
C GLY A 231 2.01 -13.92 -2.65
N GLY A 232 1.12 -13.57 -3.58
CA GLY A 232 -0.23 -14.12 -3.75
C GLY A 232 -1.31 -13.18 -3.22
N MET A 233 -2.17 -12.68 -4.11
CA MET A 233 -3.24 -11.70 -3.84
C MET A 233 -4.28 -12.14 -2.79
N THR A 234 -4.25 -13.38 -2.36
CA THR A 234 -5.14 -13.93 -1.32
C THR A 234 -4.49 -14.08 0.05
N SER A 235 -3.16 -13.82 0.16
CA SER A 235 -2.37 -14.06 1.38
C SER A 235 -1.68 -12.78 1.86
N LEU A 236 -2.15 -12.16 2.96
CA LEU A 236 -1.48 -10.99 3.57
C LEU A 236 -0.02 -11.26 3.96
N PRO A 237 0.33 -12.40 4.62
CA PRO A 237 1.73 -12.72 4.89
C PRO A 237 2.53 -12.95 3.59
N GLY A 238 1.90 -13.57 2.60
CA GLY A 238 2.53 -13.76 1.29
C GLY A 238 2.90 -12.45 0.63
N THR A 239 1.98 -11.50 0.62
CA THR A 239 2.17 -10.15 0.08
C THR A 239 3.32 -9.42 0.79
N ALA A 240 3.44 -9.56 2.12
CA ALA A 240 4.54 -8.98 2.88
C ALA A 240 5.90 -9.56 2.44
N VAL A 241 5.99 -10.88 2.32
CA VAL A 241 7.20 -11.56 1.82
C VAL A 241 7.49 -11.16 0.37
N GLY A 242 6.46 -11.09 -0.48
CA GLY A 242 6.58 -10.65 -1.87
C GLY A 242 7.18 -9.26 -2.00
N GLY A 243 6.73 -8.31 -1.16
CA GLY A 243 7.27 -6.95 -1.13
C GLY A 243 8.73 -6.90 -0.69
N ALA A 244 9.06 -7.60 0.39
CA ALA A 244 10.44 -7.70 0.88
C ALA A 244 11.38 -8.29 -0.18
N MET A 245 10.97 -9.40 -0.81
CA MET A 245 11.74 -10.05 -1.87
C MET A 245 11.93 -9.12 -3.07
N LEU A 246 10.84 -8.49 -3.55
CA LEU A 246 10.91 -7.59 -4.69
C LEU A 246 11.86 -6.41 -4.43
N GLY A 247 11.75 -5.76 -3.27
CA GLY A 247 12.62 -4.63 -2.93
C GLY A 247 14.09 -5.02 -2.82
N ILE A 248 14.40 -6.21 -2.25
CA ILE A 248 15.77 -6.73 -2.18
C ILE A 248 16.31 -7.02 -3.58
N ILE A 249 15.55 -7.74 -4.41
CA ILE A 249 15.98 -8.11 -5.77
C ILE A 249 16.21 -6.86 -6.62
N GLU A 250 15.26 -5.94 -6.58
CA GLU A 250 15.33 -4.67 -7.30
C GLU A 250 16.56 -3.85 -6.89
N ASN A 251 16.86 -3.80 -5.60
CA ASN A 251 17.97 -3.00 -5.08
C ASN A 251 19.33 -3.66 -5.37
N LEU A 252 19.41 -4.98 -5.31
CA LEU A 252 20.60 -5.72 -5.71
C LEU A 252 20.86 -5.57 -7.21
N PHE A 253 19.82 -5.68 -8.04
CA PHE A 253 19.93 -5.48 -9.48
C PHE A 253 20.40 -4.05 -9.80
N GLY A 254 19.82 -3.04 -9.17
CA GLY A 254 20.24 -1.65 -9.32
C GLY A 254 21.68 -1.39 -8.91
N GLY A 255 22.15 -2.06 -7.85
CA GLY A 255 23.51 -1.87 -7.32
C GLY A 255 24.61 -2.64 -8.06
N TYR A 256 24.30 -3.79 -8.69
CA TYR A 256 25.28 -4.63 -9.35
C TYR A 256 25.21 -4.63 -10.87
N ILE A 257 24.04 -4.37 -11.46
CA ILE A 257 23.81 -4.51 -12.89
C ILE A 257 23.54 -3.15 -13.54
N SER A 258 22.40 -2.52 -13.21
CA SER A 258 22.02 -1.23 -13.79
C SER A 258 20.93 -0.53 -13.01
N LEU A 259 21.14 0.75 -12.70
CA LEU A 259 20.15 1.62 -12.09
C LEU A 259 18.98 1.92 -13.07
N SER A 260 19.30 2.10 -14.35
CA SER A 260 18.30 2.47 -15.37
C SER A 260 17.26 1.35 -15.62
N PHE A 261 17.65 0.07 -15.45
CA PHE A 261 16.76 -1.07 -15.62
C PHE A 261 16.15 -1.59 -14.31
N LYS A 262 16.34 -0.87 -13.22
CA LYS A 262 15.86 -1.26 -11.88
C LYS A 262 14.35 -1.56 -11.86
N SER A 263 13.52 -0.70 -12.47
CA SER A 263 12.06 -0.90 -12.52
C SER A 263 11.64 -2.05 -13.45
N VAL A 264 12.41 -2.33 -14.52
CA VAL A 264 12.10 -3.43 -15.46
C VAL A 264 12.13 -4.78 -14.75
N VAL A 265 12.97 -4.96 -13.74
CA VAL A 265 13.07 -6.21 -12.97
C VAL A 265 11.75 -6.53 -12.26
N ALA A 266 11.06 -5.54 -11.72
CA ALA A 266 9.76 -5.75 -11.07
C ALA A 266 8.73 -6.33 -12.06
N PHE A 267 8.68 -5.78 -13.28
CA PHE A 267 7.78 -6.29 -14.32
C PHE A 267 8.20 -7.68 -14.82
N ALA A 268 9.50 -7.93 -15.01
CA ALA A 268 9.99 -9.24 -15.39
C ALA A 268 9.61 -10.30 -14.35
N ILE A 269 9.71 -10.00 -13.07
CA ILE A 269 9.28 -10.87 -11.97
C ILE A 269 7.78 -11.15 -12.02
N ILE A 270 6.93 -10.15 -12.31
CA ILE A 270 5.48 -10.36 -12.46
C ILE A 270 5.22 -11.36 -13.58
N VAL A 271 5.77 -11.10 -14.77
CA VAL A 271 5.56 -11.97 -15.94
C VAL A 271 6.03 -13.39 -15.65
N LEU A 272 7.22 -13.53 -15.10
CA LEU A 272 7.79 -14.83 -14.75
C LEU A 272 6.92 -15.55 -13.73
N MET A 273 6.44 -14.83 -12.71
CA MET A 273 5.60 -15.41 -11.66
C MET A 273 4.23 -15.84 -12.19
N LEU A 274 3.61 -15.05 -13.05
CA LEU A 274 2.34 -15.41 -13.69
C LEU A 274 2.48 -16.64 -14.61
N CYS A 275 3.62 -16.80 -15.28
CA CYS A 275 3.91 -17.97 -16.11
C CYS A 275 4.16 -19.25 -15.29
N ILE A 276 4.90 -19.15 -14.15
CA ILE A 276 5.32 -20.33 -13.37
C ILE A 276 4.26 -20.69 -12.31
N LYS A 277 3.79 -19.72 -11.55
CA LYS A 277 2.88 -19.93 -10.41
C LYS A 277 1.89 -18.78 -10.27
N PRO A 278 0.83 -18.73 -11.09
CA PRO A 278 -0.13 -17.61 -11.11
C PRO A 278 -0.84 -17.36 -9.79
N SER A 279 -0.88 -18.35 -8.88
CA SER A 279 -1.45 -18.18 -7.54
C SER A 279 -0.55 -17.41 -6.57
N GLY A 280 0.73 -17.17 -6.90
CA GLY A 280 1.72 -16.58 -6.00
C GLY A 280 2.43 -17.60 -5.11
N LEU A 281 3.48 -17.14 -4.38
CA LEU A 281 4.36 -18.01 -3.59
C LEU A 281 3.62 -18.69 -2.43
N LEU A 282 2.80 -17.94 -1.67
CA LEU A 282 2.17 -18.37 -0.42
C LEU A 282 0.63 -18.36 -0.47
N ALA A 283 0.03 -18.30 -1.66
CA ALA A 283 -1.41 -18.42 -1.78
C ALA A 283 -1.85 -19.88 -1.55
N LYS A 284 -2.87 -20.05 -0.73
CA LYS A 284 -3.56 -21.33 -0.61
C LYS A 284 -4.43 -21.54 -1.86
N HIS A 285 -4.28 -22.65 -2.53
CA HIS A 285 -5.18 -23.07 -3.60
C HIS A 285 -6.59 -23.22 -3.03
N TYR A 286 -7.44 -22.23 -3.24
CA TYR A 286 -8.87 -22.34 -3.02
C TYR A 286 -9.49 -22.85 -4.34
N VAL A 287 -9.70 -24.15 -4.45
CA VAL A 287 -10.56 -24.69 -5.50
C VAL A 287 -11.98 -24.29 -5.11
N LYS A 288 -12.56 -23.29 -5.79
CA LYS A 288 -14.01 -23.06 -5.74
C LYS A 288 -14.66 -24.37 -6.21
N LYS A 289 -15.18 -25.18 -5.30
CA LYS A 289 -16.11 -26.25 -5.69
C LYS A 289 -17.35 -25.54 -6.18
N VAL A 290 -17.62 -25.69 -7.46
CA VAL A 290 -18.84 -25.28 -8.16
C VAL A 290 -20.03 -26.05 -7.57
#